data_6e594b255773f2c40cecc5c43b10c6f3
#
_entry.id   6e594b255773f2c40cecc5c43b10c6f3
#
_cell.length_a   1.000
_cell.length_b   1.000
_cell.length_c   1.000
_cell.angle_alpha   90.00
_cell.angle_beta   90.00
_cell.angle_gamma   90.00
#
_symmetry.space_group_name_H-M   'P 1'
#
loop_
_entity.id
_entity.type
_entity.pdbx_description
1 polymer ?
#
loop_
_entity_poly.entity_id
_entity_poly.type
_entity_poly.pdbx_seq_one_letter_code
_entity_poly.pdbx_strand_id
1 'polypeptide(L)'
;MESEDEWPPHRQTLTLPPPARPTPLEPAGPPPARTARRTMIGAAVAALLTAGVLVVLPTRFGGGQDAPPPAPGPVARALTAVGAGAPAAAADLTALIADRRAWVRTHPSDDASWAVLGSAYLGRGLRAADSSYYPRAEWALRRSLAVRPAARGNADAQIGLAALANARHDYGTARTLAEEVRRRDPKRWTVYPVLIDAYGGLGDLKGASRSVEQLLDLRGGSVALAASGAVYRERGWREDAAAALTEAAAYATTPVQKADCLRQLGDLAWDRGEPAEALAQHSAALRTDPGGHAALAGKARAELALGRTAAARHDYAAAVARLPRPEYLLELGELYESLGLGADARAQYARLRARAASDDGHGVNDALVLGRFEADHGAPESAVERLRAQWRRTPNAAVADALGWALYRAGEPEEGLVFLKQAAEKGGRSALFSYHRGVLERELGQSGPARRDLEEALRTNPYFSPLLAPKAREGLEGLGEPAEGGPKDVYGYVPDPPTGSGSSGSGSSGSAAAAARKRKQ
;
A
#
# COMPACT_ATOMS: atom_id res chain seq x y z
N MET A 1 35.58 20.66 15.66
CA MET A 1 34.70 20.63 16.86
C MET A 1 33.71 21.76 16.66
N GLU A 2 32.72 21.55 15.77
CA GLU A 2 31.66 22.54 15.49
C GLU A 2 30.50 22.20 16.41
N SER A 3 30.08 23.20 17.18
CA SER A 3 28.95 23.13 18.09
C SER A 3 27.68 22.81 17.33
N GLU A 4 27.00 21.74 17.75
CA GLU A 4 25.65 21.40 17.33
C GLU A 4 24.72 22.58 17.66
N ASP A 5 24.11 23.16 16.61
CA ASP A 5 23.07 24.19 16.76
C ASP A 5 21.90 23.63 17.58
N GLU A 6 21.68 24.19 18.76
CA GLU A 6 20.59 23.87 19.66
C GLU A 6 19.23 23.96 18.95
N TRP A 7 18.58 22.83 18.87
CA TRP A 7 17.19 22.69 18.43
C TRP A 7 16.26 23.09 19.59
N PRO A 8 15.31 24.02 19.39
CA PRO A 8 14.42 24.41 20.49
C PRO A 8 13.46 23.28 20.85
N PRO A 9 13.37 22.86 22.10
CA PRO A 9 12.43 21.86 22.56
C PRO A 9 11.13 22.53 22.99
N HIS A 10 10.14 22.72 22.12
CA HIS A 10 8.78 23.00 22.60
C HIS A 10 7.71 22.58 21.57
N ARG A 11 6.85 21.65 22.01
CA ARG A 11 5.56 21.34 21.41
C ARG A 11 4.63 22.55 21.60
N GLN A 12 4.38 23.31 20.55
CA GLN A 12 3.18 24.14 20.50
C GLN A 12 2.12 23.36 19.72
N THR A 13 1.14 22.85 20.43
CA THR A 13 -0.10 22.30 19.87
C THR A 13 -0.88 23.43 19.21
N LEU A 14 -0.88 23.44 17.87
CA LEU A 14 -1.81 24.25 17.11
C LEU A 14 -3.22 23.66 17.27
N THR A 15 -4.05 24.29 18.09
CA THR A 15 -5.49 24.04 18.15
C THR A 15 -6.13 24.60 16.88
N LEU A 16 -6.62 23.70 16.03
CA LEU A 16 -7.48 24.07 14.92
C LEU A 16 -8.85 24.49 15.45
N PRO A 17 -9.50 25.51 14.88
CA PRO A 17 -10.86 25.88 15.27
C PRO A 17 -11.83 24.73 14.96
N PRO A 18 -12.90 24.54 15.77
CA PRO A 18 -13.86 23.47 15.59
C PRO A 18 -14.60 23.59 14.25
N PRO A 19 -14.95 22.46 13.61
CA PRO A 19 -15.69 22.48 12.35
C PRO A 19 -17.10 23.02 12.53
N ALA A 20 -17.54 23.84 11.59
CA ALA A 20 -18.91 24.35 11.51
C ALA A 20 -19.91 23.19 11.31
N ARG A 21 -21.04 23.22 12.01
CA ARG A 21 -22.10 22.21 11.92
C ARG A 21 -22.72 22.19 10.52
N PRO A 22 -22.95 21.00 9.91
CA PRO A 22 -23.63 20.91 8.61
C PRO A 22 -25.12 21.21 8.77
N THR A 23 -25.64 22.04 7.87
CA THR A 23 -27.08 22.21 7.61
C THR A 23 -27.65 21.00 6.89
N PRO A 24 -28.89 20.57 7.16
CA PRO A 24 -29.50 19.43 6.46
C PRO A 24 -29.78 19.76 4.99
N LEU A 25 -29.37 18.88 4.08
CA LEU A 25 -29.72 18.92 2.66
C LEU A 25 -31.02 18.13 2.41
N GLU A 26 -31.96 18.74 1.70
CA GLU A 26 -33.16 18.09 1.16
C GLU A 26 -32.80 17.00 0.14
N PRO A 27 -33.64 15.96 -0.03
CA PRO A 27 -33.34 14.85 -0.93
C PRO A 27 -33.58 15.23 -2.39
N ALA A 28 -32.51 15.14 -3.20
CA ALA A 28 -32.60 15.30 -4.65
C ALA A 28 -33.10 14.01 -5.30
N GLY A 29 -34.01 14.16 -6.27
CA GLY A 29 -34.62 13.10 -7.06
C GLY A 29 -33.62 12.36 -7.99
N PRO A 30 -34.04 11.21 -8.58
CA PRO A 30 -33.14 10.31 -9.30
C PRO A 30 -32.68 10.90 -10.64
N PRO A 31 -31.40 10.68 -11.04
CA PRO A 31 -30.88 11.13 -12.31
C PRO A 31 -31.33 10.20 -13.48
N PRO A 32 -31.42 10.72 -14.72
CA PRO A 32 -31.81 9.93 -15.87
C PRO A 32 -30.71 8.96 -16.32
N ALA A 33 -31.15 7.78 -16.77
CA ALA A 33 -30.32 6.73 -17.31
C ALA A 33 -29.48 7.21 -18.51
N ARG A 34 -28.15 7.20 -18.38
CA ARG A 34 -27.25 7.33 -19.51
C ARG A 34 -26.77 5.95 -19.96
N THR A 35 -27.19 5.60 -21.16
CA THR A 35 -26.77 4.44 -21.94
C THR A 35 -25.25 4.35 -22.03
N ALA A 36 -24.70 3.24 -21.54
CA ALA A 36 -23.31 2.88 -21.71
C ALA A 36 -23.00 2.62 -23.19
N ARG A 37 -22.28 3.51 -23.86
CA ARG A 37 -21.54 3.21 -25.07
C ARG A 37 -20.21 2.57 -24.69
N ARG A 38 -20.16 1.24 -24.77
CA ARG A 38 -18.92 0.50 -24.86
C ARG A 38 -18.30 0.81 -26.23
N THR A 39 -17.25 1.62 -26.26
CA THR A 39 -16.35 1.68 -27.40
C THR A 39 -15.13 0.84 -27.08
N MET A 40 -15.03 -0.29 -27.76
CA MET A 40 -13.77 -1.03 -27.94
C MET A 40 -12.77 -0.07 -28.60
N ILE A 41 -11.64 0.17 -27.94
CA ILE A 41 -10.43 0.66 -28.61
C ILE A 41 -9.51 -0.54 -28.74
N GLY A 42 -9.76 -1.28 -29.81
CA GLY A 42 -8.81 -2.26 -30.34
C GLY A 42 -8.00 -1.61 -31.45
N ALA A 43 -6.70 -1.76 -31.36
CA ALA A 43 -5.70 -1.79 -32.42
C ALA A 43 -5.88 -0.82 -33.62
N ALA A 44 -5.12 0.26 -33.62
CA ALA A 44 -4.54 0.85 -34.83
C ALA A 44 -3.33 1.72 -34.47
N VAL A 45 -2.19 1.11 -34.17
CA VAL A 45 -0.90 1.76 -34.35
C VAL A 45 -0.25 1.08 -35.55
N ALA A 46 -0.61 1.55 -36.73
CA ALA A 46 0.08 1.27 -37.97
C ALA A 46 0.43 2.60 -38.64
N ALA A 47 1.71 2.86 -38.69
CA ALA A 47 2.42 3.63 -39.72
C ALA A 47 1.89 5.02 -40.09
N LEU A 48 2.54 6.04 -39.58
CA LEU A 48 2.82 7.25 -40.35
C LEU A 48 4.30 7.64 -40.14
N LEU A 49 5.18 6.88 -40.78
CA LEU A 49 6.50 7.33 -41.20
C LEU A 49 6.30 8.15 -42.47
N THR A 50 6.00 9.44 -42.34
CA THR A 50 6.24 10.37 -43.43
C THR A 50 7.68 10.83 -43.33
N ALA A 51 8.50 10.25 -44.21
CA ALA A 51 9.84 10.71 -44.51
C ALA A 51 9.81 12.15 -45.00
N GLY A 52 10.08 13.08 -44.12
CA GLY A 52 10.50 14.43 -44.50
C GLY A 52 11.96 14.34 -44.92
N VAL A 53 12.23 14.16 -46.21
CA VAL A 53 13.57 14.37 -46.80
C VAL A 53 13.85 15.86 -46.76
N LEU A 54 14.52 16.30 -45.70
CA LEU A 54 15.16 17.63 -45.65
C LEU A 54 16.47 17.48 -46.41
N VAL A 55 16.49 17.94 -47.66
CA VAL A 55 17.73 18.14 -48.43
C VAL A 55 18.51 19.23 -47.74
N VAL A 56 19.45 18.86 -46.89
CA VAL A 56 20.45 19.77 -46.33
C VAL A 56 21.57 19.89 -47.36
N LEU A 57 21.59 21.01 -48.05
CA LEU A 57 22.77 21.46 -48.80
C LEU A 57 23.96 21.60 -47.84
N PRO A 58 25.15 21.07 -48.18
CA PRO A 58 26.31 21.23 -47.32
C PRO A 58 26.84 22.64 -47.37
N THR A 59 26.41 23.49 -46.46
CA THR A 59 27.16 24.70 -46.15
C THR A 59 28.33 24.30 -45.27
N ARG A 60 29.52 24.31 -45.87
CA ARG A 60 30.79 24.25 -45.13
C ARG A 60 30.91 25.49 -44.26
N PHE A 61 30.46 25.42 -43.03
CA PHE A 61 30.94 26.26 -41.93
C PHE A 61 31.53 25.31 -40.89
N GLY A 62 32.83 25.51 -40.61
CA GLY A 62 33.51 24.86 -39.52
C GLY A 62 32.87 25.29 -38.20
N GLY A 63 31.93 24.46 -37.71
CA GLY A 63 31.38 24.57 -36.39
C GLY A 63 32.01 23.50 -35.54
N GLY A 64 32.72 23.87 -34.49
CA GLY A 64 33.09 22.94 -33.44
C GLY A 64 31.84 22.20 -33.03
N GLN A 65 31.93 20.86 -32.84
CA GLN A 65 30.88 20.08 -32.22
C GLN A 65 30.69 20.67 -30.81
N ASP A 66 29.65 21.46 -30.62
CA ASP A 66 29.28 21.89 -29.28
C ASP A 66 29.09 20.62 -28.45
N ALA A 67 29.94 20.42 -27.46
CA ALA A 67 29.83 19.31 -26.55
C ALA A 67 28.41 19.32 -25.92
N PRO A 68 27.73 18.19 -25.78
CA PRO A 68 26.42 18.17 -25.18
C PRO A 68 26.47 18.89 -23.82
N PRO A 69 25.44 19.65 -23.45
CA PRO A 69 25.44 20.37 -22.20
C PRO A 69 25.76 19.41 -21.04
N PRO A 70 26.56 19.86 -20.05
CA PRO A 70 26.96 19.02 -18.95
C PRO A 70 25.72 18.48 -18.21
N ALA A 71 25.77 17.22 -17.78
CA ALA A 71 24.69 16.60 -17.04
C ALA A 71 24.33 17.44 -15.79
N PRO A 72 23.04 17.54 -15.42
CA PRO A 72 22.61 18.30 -14.26
C PRO A 72 23.35 17.86 -12.98
N GLY A 73 23.82 18.82 -12.20
CA GLY A 73 24.48 18.57 -10.91
C GLY A 73 23.51 17.94 -9.89
N PRO A 74 24.01 17.41 -8.75
CA PRO A 74 23.19 16.69 -7.77
C PRO A 74 22.04 17.54 -7.19
N VAL A 75 22.27 18.82 -6.93
CA VAL A 75 21.22 19.75 -6.46
C VAL A 75 20.09 19.89 -7.49
N ALA A 76 20.44 20.07 -8.76
CA ALA A 76 19.44 20.22 -9.83
C ALA A 76 18.64 18.92 -10.03
N ARG A 77 19.30 17.75 -9.98
CA ARG A 77 18.61 16.44 -10.05
C ARG A 77 17.64 16.25 -8.91
N ALA A 78 18.06 16.53 -7.66
CA ALA A 78 17.19 16.42 -6.49
C ALA A 78 16.02 17.40 -6.57
N LEU A 79 16.26 18.64 -6.97
CA LEU A 79 15.24 19.67 -7.10
C LEU A 79 14.16 19.26 -8.13
N THR A 80 14.60 18.74 -9.28
CA THR A 80 13.70 18.22 -10.31
C THR A 80 12.87 17.03 -9.79
N ALA A 81 13.51 16.07 -9.10
CA ALA A 81 12.83 14.91 -8.55
C ALA A 81 11.82 15.31 -7.47
N VAL A 82 12.21 16.13 -6.50
CA VAL A 82 11.32 16.64 -5.43
C VAL A 82 10.15 17.42 -6.02
N GLY A 83 10.41 18.31 -6.99
CA GLY A 83 9.36 19.07 -7.68
C GLY A 83 8.42 18.21 -8.53
N ALA A 84 8.89 17.05 -8.97
CA ALA A 84 8.08 16.06 -9.68
C ALA A 84 7.40 15.04 -8.76
N GLY A 85 7.51 15.15 -7.43
CA GLY A 85 6.99 14.14 -6.49
C GLY A 85 7.62 12.76 -6.68
N ALA A 86 8.82 12.71 -7.28
CA ALA A 86 9.52 11.48 -7.61
C ALA A 86 10.62 11.17 -6.57
N PRO A 87 10.95 9.90 -6.34
CA PRO A 87 12.05 9.56 -5.47
C PRO A 87 13.40 10.07 -6.03
N ALA A 88 14.24 10.60 -5.14
CA ALA A 88 15.58 11.11 -5.48
C ALA A 88 16.68 10.27 -4.81
N ALA A 89 17.89 10.30 -5.39
CA ALA A 89 19.04 9.60 -4.81
C ALA A 89 19.46 10.24 -3.47
N ALA A 90 19.93 9.43 -2.53
CA ALA A 90 20.30 9.90 -1.20
C ALA A 90 21.40 10.96 -1.22
N ALA A 91 22.40 10.81 -2.08
CA ALA A 91 23.48 11.78 -2.26
C ALA A 91 22.97 13.13 -2.82
N ASP A 92 22.05 13.06 -3.79
CA ASP A 92 21.46 14.26 -4.39
C ASP A 92 20.60 15.03 -3.38
N LEU A 93 19.82 14.31 -2.54
CA LEU A 93 19.06 14.92 -1.44
C LEU A 93 19.97 15.57 -0.40
N THR A 94 21.09 14.95 -0.06
CA THR A 94 22.08 15.52 0.87
C THR A 94 22.64 16.83 0.32
N ALA A 95 22.98 16.86 -0.97
CA ALA A 95 23.47 18.08 -1.63
C ALA A 95 22.40 19.19 -1.65
N LEU A 96 21.14 18.84 -1.96
CA LEU A 96 20.02 19.81 -1.95
C LEU A 96 19.76 20.37 -0.55
N ILE A 97 19.82 19.53 0.49
CA ILE A 97 19.66 19.99 1.88
C ILE A 97 20.76 20.98 2.24
N ALA A 98 22.03 20.67 1.93
CA ALA A 98 23.15 21.55 2.21
C ALA A 98 23.01 22.91 1.49
N ASP A 99 22.64 22.89 0.21
CA ASP A 99 22.42 24.07 -0.61
C ASP A 99 21.27 24.93 -0.06
N ARG A 100 20.09 24.35 0.18
CA ARG A 100 18.94 25.10 0.69
C ARG A 100 19.15 25.60 2.12
N ARG A 101 19.85 24.85 3.00
CA ARG A 101 20.25 25.34 4.32
C ARG A 101 21.14 26.60 4.24
N ALA A 102 22.09 26.62 3.32
CA ALA A 102 22.94 27.79 3.09
C ALA A 102 22.11 28.98 2.61
N TRP A 103 21.22 28.75 1.65
CA TRP A 103 20.39 29.78 1.06
C TRP A 103 19.44 30.44 2.05
N VAL A 104 18.67 29.66 2.81
CA VAL A 104 17.66 30.21 3.74
C VAL A 104 18.24 30.95 4.93
N ARG A 105 19.54 30.76 5.25
CA ARG A 105 20.23 31.59 6.26
C ARG A 105 20.39 33.04 5.84
N THR A 106 20.63 33.29 4.56
CA THR A 106 20.78 34.62 3.98
C THR A 106 19.46 35.16 3.42
N HIS A 107 18.49 34.27 3.13
CA HIS A 107 17.19 34.63 2.55
C HIS A 107 16.04 34.03 3.41
N PRO A 108 15.87 34.44 4.68
CA PRO A 108 14.93 33.83 5.60
C PRO A 108 13.44 34.07 5.24
N SER A 109 13.17 35.01 4.31
CA SER A 109 11.83 35.31 3.78
C SER A 109 11.48 34.53 2.49
N ASP A 110 12.37 33.65 2.00
CA ASP A 110 12.09 32.81 0.83
C ASP A 110 11.31 31.55 1.24
N ASP A 111 9.98 31.65 1.22
CA ASP A 111 9.07 30.58 1.58
C ASP A 111 9.21 29.33 0.68
N ALA A 112 9.49 29.53 -0.61
CA ALA A 112 9.67 28.43 -1.54
C ALA A 112 10.91 27.58 -1.20
N SER A 113 12.04 28.21 -0.86
CA SER A 113 13.24 27.49 -0.43
C SER A 113 13.05 26.76 0.90
N TRP A 114 12.26 27.29 1.83
CA TRP A 114 11.87 26.59 3.04
C TRP A 114 11.01 25.35 2.74
N ALA A 115 10.04 25.45 1.82
CA ALA A 115 9.22 24.31 1.40
C ALA A 115 10.07 23.21 0.75
N VAL A 116 10.99 23.58 -0.15
CA VAL A 116 11.94 22.66 -0.80
C VAL A 116 12.83 21.98 0.25
N LEU A 117 13.37 22.72 1.22
CA LEU A 117 14.21 22.18 2.29
C LEU A 117 13.42 21.14 3.12
N GLY A 118 12.18 21.44 3.47
CA GLY A 118 11.33 20.52 4.22
C GLY A 118 11.03 19.25 3.43
N SER A 119 10.68 19.36 2.16
CA SER A 119 10.46 18.22 1.26
C SER A 119 11.74 17.39 1.05
N ALA A 120 12.90 18.04 0.98
CA ALA A 120 14.19 17.35 0.88
C ALA A 120 14.52 16.57 2.17
N TYR A 121 14.26 17.13 3.36
CA TYR A 121 14.40 16.40 4.62
C TYR A 121 13.45 15.20 4.68
N LEU A 122 12.18 15.36 4.29
CA LEU A 122 11.22 14.26 4.22
C LEU A 122 11.73 13.15 3.26
N GLY A 123 12.12 13.53 2.04
CA GLY A 123 12.66 12.58 1.07
C GLY A 123 13.90 11.85 1.58
N ARG A 124 14.78 12.55 2.32
CA ARG A 124 15.98 11.95 2.93
C ARG A 124 15.59 10.95 4.03
N GLY A 125 14.62 11.31 4.88
CA GLY A 125 14.09 10.44 5.92
C GLY A 125 13.47 9.17 5.34
N LEU A 126 12.61 9.30 4.33
CA LEU A 126 12.00 8.16 3.63
C LEU A 126 13.05 7.25 2.99
N ARG A 127 14.04 7.84 2.32
CA ARG A 127 15.09 7.08 1.63
C ARG A 127 16.04 6.36 2.59
N ALA A 128 16.27 6.93 3.78
CA ALA A 128 17.10 6.36 4.82
C ALA A 128 16.28 5.53 5.84
N ALA A 129 14.95 5.51 5.73
CA ALA A 129 14.02 5.10 6.79
C ALA A 129 14.47 5.64 8.17
N ASP A 130 14.84 6.91 8.20
CA ASP A 130 15.31 7.60 9.39
C ASP A 130 14.30 8.70 9.74
N SER A 131 13.42 8.37 10.67
CA SER A 131 12.36 9.27 11.14
C SER A 131 12.90 10.50 11.86
N SER A 132 14.19 10.53 12.26
CA SER A 132 14.83 11.70 12.87
C SER A 132 14.87 12.93 11.96
N TYR A 133 14.70 12.74 10.65
CA TYR A 133 14.53 13.84 9.68
C TYR A 133 13.14 14.47 9.73
N TYR A 134 12.12 13.78 10.24
CA TYR A 134 10.73 14.27 10.20
C TYR A 134 10.47 15.54 11.02
N PRO A 135 11.01 15.70 12.23
CA PRO A 135 10.90 16.98 12.94
C PRO A 135 11.56 18.14 12.18
N ARG A 136 12.70 17.89 11.50
CA ARG A 136 13.37 18.90 10.67
C ARG A 136 12.55 19.26 9.44
N ALA A 137 11.94 18.27 8.79
CA ALA A 137 11.03 18.49 7.67
C ALA A 137 9.84 19.35 8.11
N GLU A 138 9.19 18.97 9.21
CA GLU A 138 8.06 19.70 9.77
C GLU A 138 8.39 21.15 10.10
N TRP A 139 9.52 21.37 10.77
CA TRP A 139 9.97 22.71 11.10
C TRP A 139 10.18 23.58 9.85
N ALA A 140 10.86 23.06 8.83
CA ALA A 140 11.11 23.82 7.60
C ALA A 140 9.80 24.14 6.85
N LEU A 141 8.87 23.17 6.76
CA LEU A 141 7.57 23.36 6.12
C LEU A 141 6.70 24.37 6.88
N ARG A 142 6.68 24.30 8.21
CA ARG A 142 5.97 25.29 9.05
C ARG A 142 6.61 26.67 8.95
N ARG A 143 7.95 26.74 8.84
CA ARG A 143 8.64 28.01 8.60
C ARG A 143 8.24 28.62 7.26
N SER A 144 8.13 27.82 6.21
CA SER A 144 7.60 28.26 4.92
C SER A 144 6.18 28.87 5.06
N LEU A 145 5.28 28.18 5.78
CA LEU A 145 3.91 28.69 6.03
C LEU A 145 3.87 29.93 6.92
N ALA A 146 4.83 30.11 7.81
CA ALA A 146 4.93 31.32 8.63
C ALA A 146 5.36 32.53 7.79
N VAL A 147 6.21 32.34 6.76
CA VAL A 147 6.59 33.38 5.81
C VAL A 147 5.42 33.71 4.87
N ARG A 148 4.86 32.69 4.24
CA ARG A 148 3.69 32.83 3.37
C ARG A 148 2.63 31.79 3.75
N PRO A 149 1.50 32.19 4.37
CA PRO A 149 0.44 31.29 4.75
C PRO A 149 -0.19 30.55 3.55
N ALA A 150 -0.74 29.36 3.80
CA ALA A 150 -1.46 28.55 2.81
C ALA A 150 -2.59 29.33 2.12
N ALA A 151 -3.32 30.19 2.88
CA ALA A 151 -4.37 31.07 2.35
C ALA A 151 -3.85 32.09 1.30
N ARG A 152 -2.54 32.39 1.32
CA ARG A 152 -1.86 33.24 0.33
C ARG A 152 -1.16 32.44 -0.78
N GLY A 153 -1.52 31.17 -0.96
CA GLY A 153 -1.08 30.34 -2.06
C GLY A 153 0.18 29.50 -1.83
N ASN A 154 0.62 29.31 -0.58
CA ASN A 154 1.74 28.40 -0.27
C ASN A 154 1.27 26.94 -0.24
N ALA A 155 0.94 26.40 -1.42
CA ALA A 155 0.49 25.03 -1.57
C ALA A 155 1.62 24.01 -1.35
N ASP A 156 2.87 24.34 -1.73
CA ASP A 156 3.99 23.41 -1.66
C ASP A 156 4.31 22.99 -0.22
N ALA A 157 4.33 23.95 0.70
CA ALA A 157 4.54 23.65 2.11
C ALA A 157 3.37 22.84 2.69
N GLN A 158 2.13 23.10 2.28
CA GLN A 158 0.96 22.34 2.74
C GLN A 158 0.97 20.91 2.18
N ILE A 159 1.32 20.71 0.91
CA ILE A 159 1.52 19.38 0.30
C ILE A 159 2.66 18.64 1.01
N GLY A 160 3.76 19.33 1.32
CA GLY A 160 4.88 18.75 2.08
C GLY A 160 4.46 18.26 3.48
N LEU A 161 3.65 19.03 4.20
CA LEU A 161 3.09 18.62 5.50
C LEU A 161 2.12 17.45 5.36
N ALA A 162 1.31 17.40 4.31
CA ALA A 162 0.44 16.26 4.03
C ALA A 162 1.26 14.99 3.71
N ALA A 163 2.32 15.11 2.92
CA ALA A 163 3.23 14.00 2.63
C ALA A 163 3.97 13.52 3.90
N LEU A 164 4.36 14.44 4.79
CA LEU A 164 4.93 14.10 6.09
C LEU A 164 3.94 13.37 6.99
N ALA A 165 2.66 13.76 6.98
CA ALA A 165 1.62 13.06 7.71
C ALA A 165 1.41 11.63 7.18
N ASN A 166 1.45 11.41 5.85
CA ASN A 166 1.47 10.06 5.26
C ASN A 166 2.68 9.24 5.74
N ALA A 167 3.88 9.84 5.76
CA ALA A 167 5.10 9.20 6.24
C ALA A 167 5.04 8.83 7.74
N ARG A 168 4.22 9.52 8.51
CA ARG A 168 3.92 9.24 9.91
C ARG A 168 2.74 8.31 10.12
N HIS A 169 2.15 7.78 9.05
CA HIS A 169 0.92 6.98 9.04
C HIS A 169 -0.29 7.70 9.65
N ASP A 170 -0.27 9.04 9.64
CA ASP A 170 -1.42 9.89 9.99
C ASP A 170 -2.19 10.31 8.73
N TYR A 171 -2.83 9.32 8.14
CA TYR A 171 -3.55 9.46 6.87
C TYR A 171 -4.76 10.41 6.96
N GLY A 172 -5.34 10.56 8.14
CA GLY A 172 -6.44 11.50 8.39
C GLY A 172 -6.01 12.95 8.21
N THR A 173 -4.91 13.33 8.85
CA THR A 173 -4.30 14.66 8.70
C THR A 173 -3.78 14.86 7.27
N ALA A 174 -3.14 13.86 6.66
CA ALA A 174 -2.66 13.93 5.29
C ALA A 174 -3.80 14.25 4.31
N ARG A 175 -4.90 13.49 4.39
CA ARG A 175 -6.11 13.75 3.58
C ARG A 175 -6.64 15.16 3.79
N THR A 176 -6.78 15.61 5.03
CA THR A 176 -7.36 16.92 5.34
C THR A 176 -6.55 18.05 4.71
N LEU A 177 -5.22 18.03 4.87
CA LEU A 177 -4.31 19.03 4.32
C LEU A 177 -4.29 19.00 2.79
N ALA A 178 -4.23 17.82 2.20
CA ALA A 178 -4.17 17.67 0.74
C ALA A 178 -5.51 18.02 0.08
N GLU A 179 -6.66 17.66 0.66
CA GLU A 179 -7.97 18.04 0.17
C GLU A 179 -8.19 19.56 0.19
N GLU A 180 -7.63 20.25 1.18
CA GLU A 180 -7.68 21.70 1.21
C GLU A 180 -6.93 22.33 0.03
N VAL A 181 -5.75 21.80 -0.32
CA VAL A 181 -5.02 22.23 -1.52
C VAL A 181 -5.82 21.92 -2.78
N ARG A 182 -6.35 20.70 -2.92
CA ARG A 182 -7.14 20.28 -4.09
C ARG A 182 -8.37 21.18 -4.31
N ARG A 183 -9.06 21.58 -3.24
CA ARG A 183 -10.23 22.49 -3.34
C ARG A 183 -9.86 23.88 -3.82
N ARG A 184 -8.66 24.39 -3.46
CA ARG A 184 -8.19 25.72 -3.89
C ARG A 184 -7.61 25.71 -5.29
N ASP A 185 -6.85 24.67 -5.62
CA ASP A 185 -6.19 24.50 -6.91
C ASP A 185 -6.32 23.04 -7.39
N PRO A 186 -7.46 22.69 -8.03
CA PRO A 186 -7.71 21.33 -8.51
C PRO A 186 -6.80 20.92 -9.67
N LYS A 187 -6.09 21.86 -10.31
CA LYS A 187 -5.13 21.59 -11.38
C LYS A 187 -3.71 21.34 -10.87
N ARG A 188 -3.47 21.50 -9.56
CA ARG A 188 -2.17 21.21 -8.96
C ARG A 188 -1.94 19.71 -8.83
N TRP A 189 -1.38 19.13 -9.87
CA TRP A 189 -1.20 17.70 -9.99
C TRP A 189 -0.38 17.08 -8.83
N THR A 190 0.56 17.84 -8.21
CA THR A 190 1.42 17.37 -7.13
C THR A 190 0.68 16.98 -5.84
N VAL A 191 -0.57 17.39 -5.68
CA VAL A 191 -1.39 17.01 -4.52
C VAL A 191 -1.96 15.59 -4.63
N TYR A 192 -2.18 15.11 -5.86
CA TYR A 192 -2.87 13.84 -6.08
C TYR A 192 -2.09 12.60 -5.63
N PRO A 193 -0.76 12.47 -5.85
CA PRO A 193 0.01 11.37 -5.25
C PRO A 193 -0.16 11.31 -3.74
N VAL A 194 -0.12 12.44 -3.05
CA VAL A 194 -0.31 12.52 -1.59
C VAL A 194 -1.73 12.11 -1.17
N LEU A 195 -2.75 12.49 -1.95
CA LEU A 195 -4.15 12.05 -1.74
C LEU A 195 -4.34 10.56 -1.98
N ILE A 196 -3.69 10.00 -3.01
CA ILE A 196 -3.73 8.57 -3.32
C ILE A 196 -3.19 7.77 -2.12
N ASP A 197 -2.04 8.16 -1.59
CA ASP A 197 -1.44 7.52 -0.41
C ASP A 197 -2.33 7.67 0.83
N ALA A 198 -2.90 8.86 1.07
CA ALA A 198 -3.77 9.12 2.21
C ALA A 198 -5.07 8.31 2.14
N TYR A 199 -5.71 8.26 0.96
CA TYR A 199 -6.92 7.47 0.76
C TYR A 199 -6.64 5.96 0.84
N GLY A 200 -5.53 5.49 0.26
CA GLY A 200 -5.07 4.11 0.38
C GLY A 200 -4.86 3.71 1.83
N GLY A 201 -4.12 4.52 2.59
CA GLY A 201 -3.91 4.31 4.02
C GLY A 201 -5.20 4.29 4.84
N LEU A 202 -6.22 5.07 4.45
CA LEU A 202 -7.56 5.07 5.07
C LEU A 202 -8.48 3.93 4.56
N GLY A 203 -8.07 3.19 3.52
CA GLY A 203 -8.91 2.17 2.89
C GLY A 203 -10.03 2.75 2.01
N ASP A 204 -9.99 4.04 1.67
CA ASP A 204 -10.91 4.66 0.70
C ASP A 204 -10.41 4.45 -0.73
N LEU A 205 -10.58 3.21 -1.21
CA LEU A 205 -10.18 2.83 -2.58
C LEU A 205 -10.92 3.64 -3.67
N LYS A 206 -12.12 4.14 -3.37
CA LYS A 206 -12.87 5.00 -4.30
C LYS A 206 -12.22 6.39 -4.40
N GLY A 207 -11.83 6.97 -3.26
CA GLY A 207 -11.09 8.23 -3.21
C GLY A 207 -9.74 8.14 -3.91
N ALA A 208 -9.01 7.05 -3.65
CA ALA A 208 -7.73 6.78 -4.31
C ALA A 208 -7.89 6.68 -5.84
N SER A 209 -8.89 5.92 -6.34
CA SER A 209 -9.14 5.80 -7.79
C SER A 209 -9.50 7.11 -8.46
N ARG A 210 -10.40 7.91 -7.86
CA ARG A 210 -10.72 9.24 -8.40
C ARG A 210 -9.48 10.14 -8.45
N SER A 211 -8.60 10.03 -7.46
CA SER A 211 -7.35 10.81 -7.44
C SER A 211 -6.36 10.35 -8.52
N VAL A 212 -6.31 9.04 -8.81
CA VAL A 212 -5.54 8.49 -9.95
C VAL A 212 -6.07 9.03 -11.28
N GLU A 213 -7.38 8.96 -11.51
CA GLU A 213 -8.01 9.48 -12.73
C GLU A 213 -7.65 10.95 -12.96
N GLN A 214 -7.79 11.77 -11.92
CA GLN A 214 -7.44 13.20 -11.99
C GLN A 214 -5.93 13.42 -12.23
N LEU A 215 -5.07 12.59 -11.63
CA LEU A 215 -3.63 12.68 -11.85
C LEU A 215 -3.27 12.35 -13.30
N LEU A 216 -3.87 11.31 -13.87
CA LEU A 216 -3.65 10.91 -15.26
C LEU A 216 -4.13 11.98 -16.24
N ASP A 217 -5.27 12.61 -15.98
CA ASP A 217 -5.82 13.70 -16.80
C ASP A 217 -4.92 14.95 -16.78
N LEU A 218 -4.29 15.25 -15.64
CA LEU A 218 -3.45 16.42 -15.47
C LEU A 218 -1.99 16.19 -15.89
N ARG A 219 -1.49 14.99 -15.66
CA ARG A 219 -0.09 14.63 -15.92
C ARG A 219 0.07 13.12 -16.10
N GLY A 220 0.37 12.72 -17.31
CA GLY A 220 0.80 11.35 -17.60
C GLY A 220 2.25 11.07 -17.15
N GLY A 221 2.74 9.88 -17.48
CA GLY A 221 4.12 9.43 -17.26
C GLY A 221 4.31 8.59 -16.01
N SER A 222 5.57 8.28 -15.69
CA SER A 222 5.96 7.27 -14.71
C SER A 222 5.30 7.43 -13.33
N VAL A 223 5.21 8.65 -12.79
CA VAL A 223 4.62 8.90 -11.45
C VAL A 223 3.15 8.55 -11.41
N ALA A 224 2.37 8.98 -12.42
CA ALA A 224 0.94 8.72 -12.46
C ALA A 224 0.64 7.24 -12.70
N LEU A 225 1.39 6.60 -13.60
CA LEU A 225 1.25 5.17 -13.90
C LEU A 225 1.66 4.29 -12.70
N ALA A 226 2.72 4.64 -11.98
CA ALA A 226 3.11 3.92 -10.77
C ALA A 226 2.04 4.04 -9.67
N ALA A 227 1.46 5.22 -9.48
CA ALA A 227 0.35 5.43 -8.56
C ALA A 227 -0.90 4.64 -8.99
N SER A 228 -1.19 4.56 -10.29
CA SER A 228 -2.28 3.73 -10.84
C SER A 228 -2.05 2.25 -10.52
N GLY A 229 -0.84 1.75 -10.77
CA GLY A 229 -0.47 0.37 -10.49
C GLY A 229 -0.63 0.01 -9.01
N ALA A 230 -0.25 0.91 -8.10
CA ALA A 230 -0.44 0.71 -6.66
C ALA A 230 -1.94 0.60 -6.31
N VAL A 231 -2.79 1.49 -6.82
CA VAL A 231 -4.25 1.45 -6.56
C VAL A 231 -4.90 0.22 -7.19
N TYR A 232 -4.49 -0.19 -8.39
CA TYR A 232 -5.01 -1.40 -9.03
C TYR A 232 -4.62 -2.66 -8.25
N ARG A 233 -3.39 -2.72 -7.71
CA ARG A 233 -2.94 -3.80 -6.83
C ARG A 233 -3.82 -3.91 -5.58
N GLU A 234 -4.09 -2.79 -4.90
CA GLU A 234 -4.97 -2.75 -3.71
C GLU A 234 -6.42 -3.18 -4.04
N ARG A 235 -6.88 -2.94 -5.26
CA ARG A 235 -8.19 -3.41 -5.75
C ARG A 235 -8.19 -4.88 -6.18
N GLY A 236 -7.03 -5.52 -6.25
CA GLY A 236 -6.88 -6.87 -6.78
C GLY A 236 -6.99 -6.97 -8.31
N TRP A 237 -6.84 -5.84 -9.03
CA TRP A 237 -6.79 -5.79 -10.50
C TRP A 237 -5.34 -6.04 -10.95
N ARG A 238 -4.94 -7.29 -10.87
CA ARG A 238 -3.53 -7.70 -10.94
C ARG A 238 -2.92 -7.46 -12.32
N GLU A 239 -3.67 -7.67 -13.39
CA GLU A 239 -3.24 -7.48 -14.77
C GLU A 239 -3.08 -5.99 -15.09
N ASP A 240 -4.05 -5.17 -14.69
CA ASP A 240 -3.99 -3.71 -14.86
C ASP A 240 -2.84 -3.11 -14.05
N ALA A 241 -2.61 -3.61 -12.84
CA ALA A 241 -1.47 -3.21 -12.02
C ALA A 241 -0.13 -3.54 -12.68
N ALA A 242 0.02 -4.76 -13.24
CA ALA A 242 1.23 -5.17 -13.94
C ALA A 242 1.48 -4.32 -15.20
N ALA A 243 0.44 -4.08 -15.99
CA ALA A 243 0.53 -3.24 -17.19
C ALA A 243 0.95 -1.80 -16.84
N ALA A 244 0.26 -1.17 -15.88
CA ALA A 244 0.57 0.19 -15.44
C ALA A 244 2.00 0.33 -14.88
N LEU A 245 2.45 -0.63 -14.07
CA LEU A 245 3.81 -0.61 -13.50
C LEU A 245 4.89 -0.86 -14.54
N THR A 246 4.64 -1.72 -15.53
CA THR A 246 5.56 -1.98 -16.64
C THR A 246 5.73 -0.73 -17.49
N GLU A 247 4.63 -0.07 -17.82
CA GLU A 247 4.64 1.18 -18.55
C GLU A 247 5.30 2.30 -17.72
N ALA A 248 5.02 2.38 -16.42
CA ALA A 248 5.69 3.31 -15.51
C ALA A 248 7.22 3.13 -15.51
N ALA A 249 7.71 1.89 -15.52
CA ALA A 249 9.14 1.59 -15.58
C ALA A 249 9.76 2.01 -16.92
N ALA A 250 9.01 1.91 -18.02
CA ALA A 250 9.46 2.36 -19.34
C ALA A 250 9.57 3.89 -19.43
N TYR A 251 8.63 4.63 -18.80
CA TYR A 251 8.65 6.10 -18.75
C TYR A 251 9.50 6.69 -17.61
N ALA A 252 10.15 5.85 -16.80
CA ALA A 252 10.98 6.34 -15.69
C ALA A 252 12.17 7.15 -16.21
N THR A 253 12.32 8.36 -15.68
CA THR A 253 13.39 9.29 -16.09
C THR A 253 14.64 9.17 -15.24
N THR A 254 14.59 8.45 -14.13
CA THR A 254 15.74 8.20 -13.25
C THR A 254 15.86 6.72 -12.89
N PRO A 255 17.09 6.23 -12.60
CA PRO A 255 17.28 4.86 -12.14
C PRO A 255 16.45 4.54 -10.89
N VAL A 256 16.33 5.47 -9.95
CA VAL A 256 15.57 5.29 -8.69
C VAL A 256 14.07 5.10 -8.97
N GLN A 257 13.48 5.89 -9.89
CA GLN A 257 12.09 5.70 -10.33
C GLN A 257 11.88 4.33 -10.96
N LYS A 258 12.78 3.95 -11.90
CA LYS A 258 12.70 2.64 -12.57
C LYS A 258 12.80 1.50 -11.57
N ALA A 259 13.73 1.60 -10.62
CA ALA A 259 13.91 0.61 -9.57
C ALA A 259 12.67 0.47 -8.68
N ASP A 260 11.99 1.59 -8.37
CA ASP A 260 10.76 1.54 -7.57
C ASP A 260 9.61 0.85 -8.33
N CYS A 261 9.43 1.13 -9.61
CA CYS A 261 8.45 0.42 -10.45
C CYS A 261 8.74 -1.09 -10.52
N LEU A 262 10.01 -1.49 -10.73
CA LEU A 262 10.42 -2.90 -10.74
C LEU A 262 10.20 -3.56 -9.38
N ARG A 263 10.46 -2.87 -8.28
CA ARG A 263 10.14 -3.35 -6.93
C ARG A 263 8.65 -3.62 -6.77
N GLN A 264 7.79 -2.70 -7.20
CA GLN A 264 6.33 -2.86 -7.13
C GLN A 264 5.85 -4.04 -8.00
N LEU A 265 6.46 -4.28 -9.16
CA LEU A 265 6.21 -5.49 -9.96
C LEU A 265 6.62 -6.77 -9.20
N GLY A 266 7.75 -6.73 -8.49
CA GLY A 266 8.19 -7.82 -7.62
C GLY A 266 7.21 -8.09 -6.46
N ASP A 267 6.71 -7.03 -5.83
CA ASP A 267 5.71 -7.14 -4.77
C ASP A 267 4.37 -7.71 -5.32
N LEU A 268 3.97 -7.31 -6.53
CA LEU A 268 2.77 -7.85 -7.19
C LEU A 268 2.92 -9.34 -7.53
N ALA A 269 4.09 -9.76 -8.03
CA ALA A 269 4.38 -11.16 -8.30
C ALA A 269 4.38 -11.98 -6.99
N TRP A 270 4.90 -11.42 -5.90
CA TRP A 270 4.81 -12.04 -4.58
C TRP A 270 3.37 -12.24 -4.12
N ASP A 271 2.51 -11.23 -4.26
CA ASP A 271 1.09 -11.33 -3.89
C ASP A 271 0.33 -12.40 -4.68
N ARG A 272 0.84 -12.75 -5.87
CA ARG A 272 0.30 -13.81 -6.75
C ARG A 272 0.88 -15.19 -6.46
N GLY A 273 1.81 -15.31 -5.51
CA GLY A 273 2.49 -16.56 -5.21
C GLY A 273 3.49 -17.00 -6.29
N GLU A 274 4.08 -16.06 -7.02
CA GLU A 274 5.03 -16.25 -8.10
C GLU A 274 6.47 -15.88 -7.65
N PRO A 275 7.11 -16.68 -6.77
CA PRO A 275 8.38 -16.29 -6.15
C PRO A 275 9.54 -16.18 -7.14
N ALA A 276 9.54 -16.92 -8.25
CA ALA A 276 10.57 -16.83 -9.27
C ALA A 276 10.51 -15.47 -9.99
N GLU A 277 9.30 -15.00 -10.35
CA GLU A 277 9.10 -13.69 -10.95
C GLU A 277 9.39 -12.56 -9.95
N ALA A 278 8.93 -12.70 -8.70
CA ALA A 278 9.25 -11.75 -7.64
C ALA A 278 10.77 -11.58 -7.47
N LEU A 279 11.52 -12.70 -7.45
CA LEU A 279 12.98 -12.68 -7.39
C LEU A 279 13.61 -11.96 -8.58
N ALA A 280 13.09 -12.22 -9.79
CA ALA A 280 13.60 -11.59 -11.02
C ALA A 280 13.41 -10.05 -10.97
N GLN A 281 12.22 -9.58 -10.62
CA GLN A 281 11.89 -8.17 -10.57
C GLN A 281 12.64 -7.43 -9.44
N HIS A 282 12.70 -7.97 -8.22
CA HIS A 282 13.48 -7.38 -7.13
C HIS A 282 14.99 -7.35 -7.45
N SER A 283 15.52 -8.38 -8.10
CA SER A 283 16.91 -8.40 -8.55
C SER A 283 17.18 -7.35 -9.65
N ALA A 284 16.24 -7.13 -10.56
CA ALA A 284 16.31 -6.07 -11.56
C ALA A 284 16.26 -4.68 -10.91
N ALA A 285 15.41 -4.50 -9.92
CA ALA A 285 15.35 -3.26 -9.12
C ALA A 285 16.69 -2.95 -8.45
N LEU A 286 17.33 -3.96 -7.83
CA LEU A 286 18.64 -3.82 -7.17
C LEU A 286 19.80 -3.57 -8.15
N ARG A 287 19.74 -4.12 -9.36
CA ARG A 287 20.73 -3.78 -10.41
C ARG A 287 20.60 -2.32 -10.85
N THR A 288 19.37 -1.79 -10.84
CA THR A 288 19.08 -0.43 -11.26
C THR A 288 19.37 0.58 -10.14
N ASP A 289 19.03 0.26 -8.90
CA ASP A 289 19.34 1.03 -7.68
C ASP A 289 19.84 0.09 -6.58
N PRO A 290 21.16 -0.10 -6.44
CA PRO A 290 21.74 -0.96 -5.42
C PRO A 290 21.41 -0.55 -3.97
N GLY A 291 20.95 0.69 -3.77
CA GLY A 291 20.50 1.21 -2.47
C GLY A 291 19.08 0.79 -2.07
N GLY A 292 18.33 0.12 -2.92
CA GLY A 292 16.93 -0.24 -2.70
C GLY A 292 16.71 -1.27 -1.60
N HIS A 293 16.56 -0.83 -0.35
CA HIS A 293 16.35 -1.71 0.81
C HIS A 293 15.06 -2.55 0.71
N ALA A 294 13.97 -1.96 0.18
CA ALA A 294 12.70 -2.66 0.03
C ALA A 294 12.79 -3.79 -1.02
N ALA A 295 13.50 -3.54 -2.12
CA ALA A 295 13.78 -4.57 -3.11
C ALA A 295 14.65 -5.70 -2.54
N LEU A 296 15.57 -5.38 -1.61
CA LEU A 296 16.40 -6.37 -0.94
C LEU A 296 15.58 -7.26 0.01
N ALA A 297 14.66 -6.69 0.79
CA ALA A 297 13.74 -7.46 1.62
C ALA A 297 12.78 -8.31 0.78
N GLY A 298 12.23 -7.76 -0.32
CA GLY A 298 11.39 -8.52 -1.26
C GLY A 298 12.13 -9.67 -1.95
N LYS A 299 13.40 -9.44 -2.32
CA LYS A 299 14.28 -10.48 -2.86
C LYS A 299 14.49 -11.61 -1.84
N ALA A 300 14.78 -11.26 -0.58
CA ALA A 300 14.96 -12.24 0.50
C ALA A 300 13.71 -13.09 0.73
N ARG A 301 12.52 -12.47 0.67
CA ARG A 301 11.23 -13.16 0.78
C ARG A 301 11.04 -14.18 -0.35
N ALA A 302 11.34 -13.77 -1.59
CA ALA A 302 11.26 -14.65 -2.76
C ALA A 302 12.29 -15.79 -2.70
N GLU A 303 13.51 -15.53 -2.25
CA GLU A 303 14.54 -16.55 -2.05
C GLU A 303 14.13 -17.60 -1.02
N LEU A 304 13.52 -17.18 0.09
CA LEU A 304 13.00 -18.09 1.10
C LEU A 304 11.93 -19.02 0.51
N ALA A 305 10.98 -18.49 -0.24
CA ALA A 305 9.95 -19.27 -0.91
C ALA A 305 10.51 -20.30 -1.91
N LEU A 306 11.65 -20.00 -2.53
CA LEU A 306 12.38 -20.90 -3.43
C LEU A 306 13.34 -21.87 -2.71
N GLY A 307 13.29 -21.95 -1.37
CA GLY A 307 14.15 -22.82 -0.57
C GLY A 307 15.60 -22.33 -0.43
N ARG A 308 15.91 -21.10 -0.89
CA ARG A 308 17.26 -20.53 -0.82
C ARG A 308 17.50 -19.84 0.54
N THR A 309 17.34 -20.59 1.62
CA THR A 309 17.30 -20.06 3.00
C THR A 309 18.56 -19.27 3.40
N ALA A 310 19.76 -19.71 2.98
CA ALA A 310 20.99 -19.00 3.29
C ALA A 310 21.06 -17.62 2.63
N ALA A 311 20.64 -17.52 1.36
CA ALA A 311 20.57 -16.26 0.63
C ALA A 311 19.50 -15.34 1.24
N ALA A 312 18.32 -15.86 1.56
CA ALA A 312 17.25 -15.11 2.23
C ALA A 312 17.70 -14.50 3.55
N ARG A 313 18.37 -15.29 4.41
CA ARG A 313 18.95 -14.78 5.67
C ARG A 313 19.96 -13.66 5.44
N HIS A 314 20.85 -13.84 4.47
CA HIS A 314 21.86 -12.85 4.13
C HIS A 314 21.20 -11.53 3.68
N ASP A 315 20.24 -11.60 2.77
CA ASP A 315 19.62 -10.44 2.18
C ASP A 315 18.66 -9.71 3.15
N TYR A 316 17.92 -10.45 4.00
CA TYR A 316 17.18 -9.82 5.10
C TYR A 316 18.11 -9.12 6.10
N ALA A 317 19.20 -9.78 6.51
CA ALA A 317 20.17 -9.15 7.41
C ALA A 317 20.78 -7.88 6.81
N ALA A 318 21.07 -7.91 5.50
CA ALA A 318 21.56 -6.73 4.77
C ALA A 318 20.48 -5.65 4.63
N ALA A 319 19.21 -6.00 4.44
CA ALA A 319 18.09 -5.04 4.42
C ALA A 319 17.95 -4.35 5.77
N VAL A 320 17.96 -5.12 6.87
CA VAL A 320 17.89 -4.62 8.25
C VAL A 320 19.14 -3.80 8.63
N ALA A 321 20.33 -4.18 8.15
CA ALA A 321 21.55 -3.41 8.39
C ALA A 321 21.52 -2.05 7.68
N ARG A 322 20.96 -2.00 6.47
CA ARG A 322 20.76 -0.74 5.74
C ARG A 322 19.70 0.13 6.40
N LEU A 323 18.56 -0.48 6.71
CA LEU A 323 17.40 0.21 7.27
C LEU A 323 16.61 -0.73 8.20
N PRO A 324 16.71 -0.55 9.53
CA PRO A 324 16.03 -1.41 10.49
C PRO A 324 14.53 -1.04 10.62
N ARG A 325 13.75 -1.21 9.53
CA ARG A 325 12.29 -1.00 9.58
C ARG A 325 11.64 -2.05 10.48
N PRO A 326 10.59 -1.68 11.24
CA PRO A 326 9.85 -2.65 12.06
C PRO A 326 9.37 -3.87 11.29
N GLU A 327 8.90 -3.69 10.06
CA GLU A 327 8.42 -4.80 9.22
C GLU A 327 9.54 -5.79 8.86
N TYR A 328 10.74 -5.30 8.52
CA TYR A 328 11.86 -6.19 8.17
C TYR A 328 12.41 -6.92 9.39
N LEU A 329 12.36 -6.27 10.56
CA LEU A 329 12.75 -6.88 11.83
C LEU A 329 11.78 -7.99 12.23
N LEU A 330 10.48 -7.80 11.99
CA LEU A 330 9.46 -8.83 12.18
C LEU A 330 9.69 -10.01 11.24
N GLU A 331 9.79 -9.75 9.92
CA GLU A 331 9.99 -10.80 8.91
C GLU A 331 11.28 -11.60 9.14
N LEU A 332 12.39 -10.94 9.50
CA LEU A 332 13.64 -11.63 9.83
C LEU A 332 13.54 -12.44 11.13
N GLY A 333 12.81 -11.92 12.11
CA GLY A 333 12.53 -12.63 13.36
C GLY A 333 11.74 -13.91 13.10
N GLU A 334 10.67 -13.84 12.32
CA GLU A 334 9.85 -14.98 11.91
C GLU A 334 10.63 -16.00 11.07
N LEU A 335 11.54 -15.53 10.19
CA LEU A 335 12.45 -16.41 9.48
C LEU A 335 13.35 -17.17 10.45
N TYR A 336 13.96 -16.50 11.41
CA TYR A 336 14.79 -17.17 12.42
C TYR A 336 13.99 -18.17 13.27
N GLU A 337 12.77 -17.81 13.64
CA GLU A 337 11.87 -18.70 14.40
C GLU A 337 11.54 -19.95 13.59
N SER A 338 11.22 -19.82 12.29
CA SER A 338 10.93 -20.95 11.40
C SER A 338 12.12 -21.92 11.22
N LEU A 339 13.32 -21.44 11.50
CA LEU A 339 14.56 -22.22 11.47
C LEU A 339 14.99 -22.77 12.85
N GLY A 340 14.18 -22.56 13.90
CA GLY A 340 14.54 -22.94 15.26
C GLY A 340 15.59 -22.06 15.93
N LEU A 341 15.95 -20.92 15.34
CA LEU A 341 16.95 -19.98 15.84
C LEU A 341 16.31 -18.96 16.81
N GLY A 342 15.70 -19.44 17.88
CA GLY A 342 14.89 -18.63 18.78
C GLY A 342 15.63 -17.49 19.48
N ALA A 343 16.95 -17.60 19.73
CA ALA A 343 17.74 -16.50 20.28
C ALA A 343 17.88 -15.34 19.29
N ASP A 344 18.15 -15.64 18.02
CA ASP A 344 18.27 -14.66 16.94
C ASP A 344 16.92 -13.99 16.66
N ALA A 345 15.82 -14.77 16.68
CA ALA A 345 14.46 -14.24 16.55
C ALA A 345 14.14 -13.21 17.64
N ARG A 346 14.38 -13.55 18.92
CA ARG A 346 14.16 -12.63 20.04
C ARG A 346 15.01 -11.36 19.94
N ALA A 347 16.23 -11.46 19.42
CA ALA A 347 17.08 -10.29 19.19
C ALA A 347 16.46 -9.34 18.16
N GLN A 348 15.88 -9.85 17.06
CA GLN A 348 15.19 -8.99 16.08
C GLN A 348 13.90 -8.38 16.67
N TYR A 349 13.13 -9.12 17.44
CA TYR A 349 11.92 -8.63 18.11
C TYR A 349 12.23 -7.54 19.15
N ALA A 350 13.34 -7.64 19.86
CA ALA A 350 13.80 -6.57 20.75
C ALA A 350 14.17 -5.29 19.97
N ARG A 351 14.86 -5.44 18.82
CA ARG A 351 15.20 -4.32 17.92
C ARG A 351 13.94 -3.68 17.33
N LEU A 352 12.93 -4.48 16.97
CA LEU A 352 11.63 -3.98 16.48
C LEU A 352 11.00 -3.05 17.51
N ARG A 353 10.89 -3.49 18.77
CA ARG A 353 10.30 -2.65 19.84
C ARG A 353 11.08 -1.36 20.05
N ALA A 354 12.41 -1.45 20.09
CA ALA A 354 13.28 -0.29 20.25
C ALA A 354 13.15 0.69 19.08
N ARG A 355 13.05 0.17 17.86
CA ARG A 355 12.86 0.98 16.67
C ARG A 355 11.51 1.69 16.66
N ALA A 356 10.43 0.99 16.92
CA ALA A 356 9.10 1.57 16.98
C ALA A 356 8.97 2.63 18.09
N ALA A 357 9.62 2.43 19.25
CA ALA A 357 9.69 3.44 20.30
C ALA A 357 10.44 4.71 19.85
N SER A 358 11.54 4.56 19.11
CA SER A 358 12.25 5.68 18.50
C SER A 358 11.40 6.41 17.45
N ASP A 359 10.69 5.68 16.61
CA ASP A 359 9.81 6.22 15.56
C ASP A 359 8.62 6.99 16.16
N ASP A 360 8.03 6.48 17.25
CA ASP A 360 6.99 7.17 18.01
C ASP A 360 7.46 8.54 18.53
N GLY A 361 8.68 8.62 19.02
CA GLY A 361 9.31 9.88 19.42
C GLY A 361 9.41 10.93 18.29
N HIS A 362 9.38 10.50 17.04
CA HIS A 362 9.34 11.35 15.84
C HIS A 362 7.94 11.47 15.21
N GLY A 363 6.91 10.94 15.91
CA GLY A 363 5.51 11.01 15.53
C GLY A 363 5.07 9.98 14.49
N VAL A 364 5.83 8.90 14.28
CA VAL A 364 5.43 7.78 13.41
C VAL A 364 4.52 6.83 14.18
N ASN A 365 3.45 6.39 13.54
CA ASN A 365 2.48 5.47 14.14
C ASN A 365 2.70 4.05 13.62
N ASP A 366 3.46 3.24 14.35
CA ASP A 366 3.74 1.84 14.05
C ASP A 366 2.75 0.86 14.71
N ALA A 367 1.56 1.33 15.10
CA ALA A 367 0.58 0.53 15.84
C ALA A 367 0.16 -0.75 15.10
N LEU A 368 0.10 -0.74 13.77
CA LEU A 368 -0.27 -1.92 12.99
C LEU A 368 0.79 -3.02 13.07
N VAL A 369 2.06 -2.69 12.83
CA VAL A 369 3.14 -3.69 12.87
C VAL A 369 3.40 -4.17 14.30
N LEU A 370 3.33 -3.26 15.29
CA LEU A 370 3.42 -3.63 16.71
C LEU A 370 2.28 -4.54 17.13
N GLY A 371 1.04 -4.25 16.72
CA GLY A 371 -0.11 -5.07 17.04
C GLY A 371 -0.02 -6.48 16.43
N ARG A 372 0.45 -6.60 15.18
CA ARG A 372 0.74 -7.92 14.56
C ARG A 372 1.81 -8.68 15.34
N PHE A 373 2.88 -8.00 15.69
CA PHE A 373 3.95 -8.58 16.48
C PHE A 373 3.46 -9.04 17.87
N GLU A 374 2.72 -8.20 18.57
CA GLU A 374 2.21 -8.50 19.92
C GLU A 374 1.19 -9.64 19.90
N ALA A 375 0.39 -9.77 18.85
CA ALA A 375 -0.58 -10.86 18.71
C ALA A 375 0.07 -12.26 18.65
N ASP A 376 1.20 -12.39 17.95
CA ASP A 376 1.83 -13.70 17.74
C ASP A 376 3.04 -13.97 18.65
N HIS A 377 3.77 -12.90 19.04
CA HIS A 377 5.07 -13.01 19.74
C HIS A 377 5.11 -12.19 21.03
N GLY A 378 3.99 -11.66 21.49
CA GLY A 378 3.91 -10.79 22.68
C GLY A 378 2.70 -11.10 23.54
N ALA A 379 1.98 -10.05 23.96
CA ALA A 379 0.75 -10.11 24.74
C ALA A 379 -0.46 -9.80 23.83
N PRO A 380 -1.28 -10.80 23.48
CA PRO A 380 -2.44 -10.61 22.60
C PRO A 380 -3.41 -9.53 23.09
N GLU A 381 -3.60 -9.38 24.40
CA GLU A 381 -4.47 -8.37 24.98
C GLU A 381 -3.96 -6.95 24.70
N SER A 382 -2.64 -6.74 24.78
CA SER A 382 -2.00 -5.47 24.40
C SER A 382 -2.17 -5.19 22.90
N ALA A 383 -2.09 -6.25 22.07
CA ALA A 383 -2.35 -6.14 20.63
C ALA A 383 -3.79 -5.68 20.35
N VAL A 384 -4.78 -6.27 21.05
CA VAL A 384 -6.20 -5.90 20.93
C VAL A 384 -6.41 -4.43 21.29
N GLU A 385 -5.88 -3.96 22.44
CA GLU A 385 -6.02 -2.58 22.87
C GLU A 385 -5.43 -1.61 21.84
N ARG A 386 -4.20 -1.87 21.38
CA ARG A 386 -3.48 -1.09 20.37
C ARG A 386 -4.23 -1.04 19.05
N LEU A 387 -4.69 -2.20 18.56
CA LEU A 387 -5.35 -2.31 17.27
C LEU A 387 -6.79 -1.77 17.29
N ARG A 388 -7.51 -1.85 18.42
CA ARG A 388 -8.79 -1.16 18.61
C ARG A 388 -8.61 0.37 18.56
N ALA A 389 -7.54 0.91 19.17
CA ALA A 389 -7.21 2.33 19.05
C ALA A 389 -6.86 2.72 17.60
N GLN A 390 -6.09 1.88 16.90
CA GLN A 390 -5.75 2.09 15.50
C GLN A 390 -6.97 1.99 14.59
N TRP A 391 -7.87 1.05 14.83
CA TRP A 391 -9.13 0.92 14.08
C TRP A 391 -9.99 2.19 14.12
N ARG A 392 -10.09 2.84 15.28
CA ARG A 392 -10.82 4.11 15.39
C ARG A 392 -10.19 5.25 14.56
N ARG A 393 -8.89 5.20 14.33
CA ARG A 393 -8.15 6.21 13.53
C ARG A 393 -8.14 5.87 12.04
N THR A 394 -8.00 4.59 11.71
CA THR A 394 -7.73 4.11 10.35
C THR A 394 -8.47 2.78 10.12
N PRO A 395 -9.78 2.80 9.83
CA PRO A 395 -10.59 1.60 9.67
C PRO A 395 -10.42 0.97 8.28
N ASN A 396 -9.18 0.52 7.95
CA ASN A 396 -8.85 -0.16 6.70
C ASN A 396 -8.82 -1.70 6.86
N ALA A 397 -8.69 -2.42 5.74
CA ALA A 397 -8.68 -3.87 5.72
C ALA A 397 -7.53 -4.47 6.54
N ALA A 398 -6.34 -3.88 6.48
CA ALA A 398 -5.16 -4.40 7.19
C ALA A 398 -5.28 -4.28 8.71
N VAL A 399 -5.88 -3.20 9.20
CA VAL A 399 -6.15 -3.03 10.64
C VAL A 399 -7.29 -3.93 11.09
N ALA A 400 -8.34 -4.13 10.27
CA ALA A 400 -9.42 -5.06 10.58
C ALA A 400 -8.91 -6.49 10.69
N ASP A 401 -8.08 -6.94 9.74
CA ASP A 401 -7.46 -8.26 9.78
C ASP A 401 -6.58 -8.45 11.02
N ALA A 402 -5.68 -7.50 11.28
CA ALA A 402 -4.80 -7.58 12.45
C ALA A 402 -5.56 -7.59 13.78
N LEU A 403 -6.64 -6.77 13.90
CA LEU A 403 -7.48 -6.76 15.09
C LEU A 403 -8.27 -8.06 15.24
N GLY A 404 -8.84 -8.58 14.15
CA GLY A 404 -9.55 -9.84 14.18
C GLY A 404 -8.65 -11.01 14.60
N TRP A 405 -7.42 -11.04 14.10
CA TRP A 405 -6.42 -12.02 14.50
C TRP A 405 -6.00 -11.86 15.97
N ALA A 406 -5.74 -10.63 16.42
CA ALA A 406 -5.38 -10.36 17.82
C ALA A 406 -6.49 -10.76 18.80
N LEU A 407 -7.76 -10.53 18.46
CA LEU A 407 -8.91 -10.98 19.24
C LEU A 407 -8.95 -12.50 19.36
N TYR A 408 -8.75 -13.22 18.26
CA TYR A 408 -8.63 -14.67 18.29
C TYR A 408 -7.50 -15.13 19.23
N ARG A 409 -6.33 -14.52 19.14
CA ARG A 409 -5.18 -14.84 19.97
C ARG A 409 -5.40 -14.51 21.46
N ALA A 410 -6.30 -13.57 21.75
CA ALA A 410 -6.74 -13.21 23.10
C ALA A 410 -7.92 -14.07 23.61
N GLY A 411 -8.41 -15.04 22.82
CA GLY A 411 -9.51 -15.93 23.20
C GLY A 411 -10.91 -15.41 22.89
N GLU A 412 -11.03 -14.43 21.99
CA GLU A 412 -12.28 -13.81 21.55
C GLU A 412 -12.55 -14.10 20.04
N PRO A 413 -12.68 -15.38 19.62
CA PRO A 413 -12.77 -15.75 18.20
C PRO A 413 -14.03 -15.26 17.51
N GLU A 414 -15.18 -15.15 18.20
CA GLU A 414 -16.44 -14.68 17.61
C GLU A 414 -16.34 -13.23 17.21
N GLU A 415 -15.84 -12.34 18.09
CA GLU A 415 -15.60 -10.93 17.78
C GLU A 415 -14.51 -10.80 16.71
N GLY A 416 -13.44 -11.61 16.81
CA GLY A 416 -12.38 -11.68 15.83
C GLY A 416 -12.90 -11.93 14.42
N LEU A 417 -13.80 -12.90 14.24
CA LEU A 417 -14.37 -13.23 12.93
C LEU A 417 -15.17 -12.08 12.32
N VAL A 418 -15.82 -11.24 13.14
CA VAL A 418 -16.52 -10.03 12.65
C VAL A 418 -15.54 -9.08 11.96
N PHE A 419 -14.38 -8.82 12.58
CA PHE A 419 -13.36 -7.94 11.99
C PHE A 419 -12.71 -8.56 10.74
N LEU A 420 -12.46 -9.87 10.71
CA LEU A 420 -11.91 -10.54 9.53
C LEU A 420 -12.88 -10.49 8.33
N LYS A 421 -14.19 -10.61 8.56
CA LYS A 421 -15.21 -10.40 7.52
C LYS A 421 -15.21 -8.96 7.02
N GLN A 422 -15.10 -7.97 7.92
CA GLN A 422 -14.96 -6.56 7.52
C GLN A 422 -13.69 -6.31 6.71
N ALA A 423 -12.57 -6.99 7.01
CA ALA A 423 -11.36 -6.90 6.21
C ALA A 423 -11.60 -7.34 4.75
N ALA A 424 -12.31 -8.45 4.55
CA ALA A 424 -12.68 -8.94 3.23
C ALA A 424 -13.64 -8.00 2.48
N GLU A 425 -14.66 -7.45 3.16
CA GLU A 425 -15.61 -6.48 2.61
C GLU A 425 -14.93 -5.17 2.15
N LYS A 426 -13.88 -4.75 2.86
CA LYS A 426 -13.06 -3.59 2.50
C LYS A 426 -12.09 -3.83 1.33
N GLY A 427 -12.14 -5.01 0.71
CA GLY A 427 -11.33 -5.36 -0.45
C GLY A 427 -9.99 -6.00 -0.11
N GLY A 428 -9.76 -6.37 1.14
CA GLY A 428 -8.55 -7.07 1.57
C GLY A 428 -8.45 -8.46 0.93
N ARG A 429 -7.57 -8.61 -0.06
CA ARG A 429 -7.33 -9.86 -0.77
C ARG A 429 -5.87 -10.26 -0.61
N SER A 430 -5.57 -10.99 0.46
CA SER A 430 -4.25 -11.56 0.68
C SER A 430 -4.36 -12.97 1.21
N ALA A 431 -3.36 -13.79 0.95
CA ALA A 431 -3.28 -15.15 1.48
C ALA A 431 -3.33 -15.15 3.02
N LEU A 432 -2.69 -14.17 3.66
CA LEU A 432 -2.71 -14.02 5.12
C LEU A 432 -4.13 -13.79 5.65
N PHE A 433 -4.92 -12.90 5.02
CA PHE A 433 -6.29 -12.60 5.47
C PHE A 433 -7.21 -13.81 5.33
N SER A 434 -7.09 -14.53 4.21
CA SER A 434 -7.83 -15.79 4.03
C SER A 434 -7.41 -16.84 5.06
N TYR A 435 -6.12 -16.96 5.36
CA TYR A 435 -5.62 -17.85 6.41
C TYR A 435 -6.20 -17.51 7.78
N HIS A 436 -6.12 -16.24 8.21
CA HIS A 436 -6.66 -15.82 9.50
C HIS A 436 -8.14 -16.15 9.61
N ARG A 437 -8.94 -15.84 8.56
CA ARG A 437 -10.37 -16.15 8.56
C ARG A 437 -10.64 -17.64 8.61
N GLY A 438 -9.95 -18.43 7.79
CA GLY A 438 -10.09 -19.89 7.79
C GLY A 438 -9.74 -20.55 9.12
N VAL A 439 -8.74 -20.03 9.85
CA VAL A 439 -8.39 -20.50 11.20
C VAL A 439 -9.52 -20.21 12.18
N LEU A 440 -10.06 -18.99 12.20
CA LEU A 440 -11.15 -18.63 13.11
C LEU A 440 -12.44 -19.39 12.78
N GLU A 441 -12.77 -19.56 11.51
CA GLU A 441 -13.93 -20.34 11.08
C GLU A 441 -13.81 -21.81 11.52
N ARG A 442 -12.61 -22.38 11.43
CA ARG A 442 -12.34 -23.73 11.94
C ARG A 442 -12.52 -23.82 13.45
N GLU A 443 -12.00 -22.86 14.21
CA GLU A 443 -12.14 -22.78 15.66
C GLU A 443 -13.62 -22.71 16.08
N LEU A 444 -14.43 -22.01 15.32
CA LEU A 444 -15.88 -21.88 15.54
C LEU A 444 -16.71 -23.02 14.93
N GLY A 445 -16.07 -24.12 14.51
CA GLY A 445 -16.75 -25.30 13.96
C GLY A 445 -17.35 -25.11 12.55
N GLN A 446 -17.01 -24.01 11.85
CA GLN A 446 -17.50 -23.72 10.51
C GLN A 446 -16.62 -24.38 9.45
N SER A 447 -16.58 -25.71 9.39
CA SER A 447 -15.63 -26.47 8.56
C SER A 447 -15.69 -26.16 7.06
N GLY A 448 -16.89 -25.90 6.50
CA GLY A 448 -17.04 -25.58 5.08
C GLY A 448 -16.43 -24.22 4.69
N PRO A 449 -16.77 -23.12 5.36
CA PRO A 449 -16.07 -21.84 5.20
C PRO A 449 -14.57 -21.93 5.43
N ALA A 450 -14.14 -22.55 6.55
CA ALA A 450 -12.73 -22.71 6.91
C ALA A 450 -11.91 -23.38 5.80
N ARG A 451 -12.45 -24.45 5.19
CA ARG A 451 -11.80 -25.12 4.06
C ARG A 451 -11.60 -24.18 2.89
N ARG A 452 -12.67 -23.47 2.46
CA ARG A 452 -12.58 -22.53 1.32
C ARG A 452 -11.53 -21.46 1.55
N ASP A 453 -11.46 -20.92 2.76
CA ASP A 453 -10.53 -19.85 3.09
C ASP A 453 -9.09 -20.33 3.22
N LEU A 454 -8.84 -21.52 3.78
CA LEU A 454 -7.50 -22.11 3.81
C LEU A 454 -7.01 -22.51 2.41
N GLU A 455 -7.91 -23.06 1.55
CA GLU A 455 -7.61 -23.33 0.15
C GLU A 455 -7.32 -22.04 -0.62
N GLU A 456 -8.11 -20.97 -0.41
CA GLU A 456 -7.89 -19.67 -1.02
C GLU A 456 -6.54 -19.07 -0.61
N ALA A 457 -6.15 -19.18 0.67
CA ALA A 457 -4.87 -18.71 1.16
C ALA A 457 -3.70 -19.39 0.42
N LEU A 458 -3.72 -20.73 0.37
CA LEU A 458 -2.67 -21.52 -0.28
C LEU A 458 -2.67 -21.38 -1.80
N ARG A 459 -3.84 -21.18 -2.42
CA ARG A 459 -3.96 -20.91 -3.85
C ARG A 459 -3.45 -19.53 -4.23
N THR A 460 -3.69 -18.51 -3.39
CA THR A 460 -3.27 -17.13 -3.63
C THR A 460 -1.76 -16.99 -3.50
N ASN A 461 -1.18 -17.48 -2.42
CA ASN A 461 0.27 -17.52 -2.24
C ASN A 461 0.64 -18.63 -1.24
N PRO A 462 1.14 -19.78 -1.68
CA PRO A 462 1.49 -20.90 -0.79
C PRO A 462 2.71 -20.63 0.11
N TYR A 463 3.32 -19.46 0.00
CA TYR A 463 4.54 -19.04 0.71
C TYR A 463 4.32 -17.77 1.57
N PHE A 464 3.08 -17.37 1.82
CA PHE A 464 2.72 -16.07 2.42
C PHE A 464 3.37 -15.79 3.79
N SER A 465 3.75 -16.82 4.55
CA SER A 465 4.51 -16.72 5.80
C SER A 465 5.30 -18.01 6.05
N PRO A 466 6.56 -17.94 6.52
CA PRO A 466 7.34 -19.12 6.85
C PRO A 466 6.77 -19.89 8.04
N LEU A 467 6.04 -19.21 8.93
CA LEU A 467 5.43 -19.80 10.13
C LEU A 467 3.99 -20.29 9.90
N LEU A 468 3.22 -19.54 9.11
CA LEU A 468 1.77 -19.74 9.02
C LEU A 468 1.36 -20.56 7.80
N ALA A 469 2.09 -20.53 6.69
CA ALA A 469 1.77 -21.33 5.52
C ALA A 469 1.86 -22.86 5.76
N PRO A 470 2.81 -23.39 6.56
CA PRO A 470 2.77 -24.78 7.01
C PRO A 470 1.53 -25.11 7.84
N LYS A 471 1.14 -24.23 8.77
CA LYS A 471 -0.06 -24.38 9.61
C LYS A 471 -1.36 -24.35 8.79
N ALA A 472 -1.38 -23.58 7.68
CA ALA A 472 -2.50 -23.57 6.76
C ALA A 472 -2.70 -24.94 6.10
N ARG A 473 -1.61 -25.60 5.67
CA ARG A 473 -1.66 -26.96 5.09
C ARG A 473 -2.12 -27.98 6.11
N GLU A 474 -1.52 -27.98 7.30
CA GLU A 474 -1.92 -28.85 8.40
C GLU A 474 -3.40 -28.64 8.79
N GLY A 475 -3.83 -27.38 8.86
CA GLY A 475 -5.21 -27.02 9.16
C GLY A 475 -6.20 -27.53 8.11
N LEU A 476 -5.82 -27.48 6.83
CA LEU A 476 -6.63 -27.99 5.73
C LEU A 476 -6.70 -29.53 5.74
N GLU A 477 -5.56 -30.18 5.94
CA GLU A 477 -5.48 -31.64 6.08
C GLU A 477 -6.34 -32.13 7.26
N GLY A 478 -6.29 -31.43 8.39
CA GLY A 478 -7.08 -31.76 9.60
C GLY A 478 -8.61 -31.64 9.44
N LEU A 479 -9.08 -30.92 8.41
CA LEU A 479 -10.51 -30.86 8.09
C LEU A 479 -11.01 -32.12 7.36
N GLY A 480 -10.12 -33.03 6.95
CA GLY A 480 -10.45 -34.24 6.20
C GLY A 480 -11.07 -33.97 4.83
N GLU A 481 -11.60 -34.99 4.17
CA GLU A 481 -12.39 -34.79 2.96
C GLU A 481 -13.81 -34.32 3.30
N PRO A 482 -14.47 -33.48 2.43
CA PRO A 482 -15.89 -33.17 2.61
C PRO A 482 -16.71 -34.45 2.69
N ALA A 483 -17.68 -34.51 3.63
CA ALA A 483 -18.58 -35.66 3.72
C ALA A 483 -19.23 -35.92 2.36
N GLU A 484 -19.21 -37.19 1.93
CA GLU A 484 -19.96 -37.59 0.74
C GLU A 484 -21.44 -37.23 0.93
N GLY A 485 -22.02 -36.44 0.04
CA GLY A 485 -23.39 -35.96 0.13
C GLY A 485 -23.57 -34.55 0.71
N GLY A 486 -22.48 -33.81 0.93
CA GLY A 486 -22.58 -32.38 1.22
C GLY A 486 -23.32 -31.64 0.10
N PRO A 487 -23.83 -30.40 0.33
CA PRO A 487 -24.59 -29.66 -0.68
C PRO A 487 -23.79 -29.58 -1.98
N LYS A 488 -24.34 -30.13 -3.04
CA LYS A 488 -23.69 -30.22 -4.37
C LYS A 488 -23.51 -28.86 -5.04
N ASP A 489 -24.16 -27.85 -4.51
CA ASP A 489 -23.88 -26.46 -4.88
C ASP A 489 -24.06 -25.52 -3.67
N VAL A 490 -23.29 -24.44 -3.68
CA VAL A 490 -23.35 -23.35 -2.70
C VAL A 490 -24.53 -22.39 -2.98
N TYR A 491 -25.34 -22.66 -4.01
CA TYR A 491 -26.40 -21.80 -4.52
C TYR A 491 -27.81 -22.32 -4.26
N GLY A 492 -28.01 -23.09 -3.20
CA GLY A 492 -29.35 -23.44 -2.71
C GLY A 492 -30.00 -24.62 -3.43
N TYR A 493 -29.26 -25.70 -3.63
CA TYR A 493 -29.84 -26.97 -4.02
C TYR A 493 -30.81 -27.47 -2.95
N VAL A 494 -32.08 -27.55 -3.29
CA VAL A 494 -33.09 -28.29 -2.54
C VAL A 494 -33.08 -29.71 -3.11
N PRO A 495 -32.66 -30.75 -2.34
CA PRO A 495 -32.72 -32.11 -2.82
C PRO A 495 -34.17 -32.49 -3.14
N ASP A 496 -34.39 -33.10 -4.29
CA ASP A 496 -35.67 -33.74 -4.56
C ASP A 496 -36.00 -34.73 -3.47
N PRO A 497 -37.28 -34.81 -3.00
CA PRO A 497 -37.66 -35.79 -1.99
C PRO A 497 -37.38 -37.18 -2.53
N PRO A 498 -36.97 -38.14 -1.69
CA PRO A 498 -36.61 -39.47 -2.12
C PRO A 498 -37.81 -40.11 -2.83
N THR A 499 -37.64 -40.45 -4.09
CA THR A 499 -38.60 -41.25 -4.85
C THR A 499 -38.64 -42.64 -4.19
N GLY A 500 -39.69 -42.86 -3.38
CA GLY A 500 -39.94 -44.14 -2.74
C GLY A 500 -40.09 -45.20 -3.82
N SER A 501 -39.32 -46.26 -3.70
CA SER A 501 -39.45 -47.48 -4.47
C SER A 501 -40.83 -48.09 -4.15
N GLY A 502 -41.82 -47.82 -5.02
CA GLY A 502 -43.15 -48.39 -4.94
C GLY A 502 -43.15 -49.81 -5.44
N SER A 503 -43.41 -50.76 -4.54
CA SER A 503 -43.83 -52.10 -4.89
C SER A 503 -45.24 -52.08 -5.41
N SER A 504 -45.44 -52.77 -6.52
CA SER A 504 -46.71 -53.04 -7.20
C SER A 504 -47.84 -53.54 -6.29
N GLY A 505 -49.03 -52.90 -6.40
CA GLY A 505 -50.26 -53.40 -5.81
C GLY A 505 -51.46 -52.82 -6.60
N SER A 506 -52.11 -53.68 -7.38
CA SER A 506 -53.31 -53.46 -8.17
C SER A 506 -54.52 -53.05 -7.35
N GLY A 507 -55.43 -52.16 -7.87
CA GLY A 507 -56.78 -52.01 -7.35
C GLY A 507 -57.50 -50.73 -7.76
N SER A 508 -58.24 -50.83 -8.84
CA SER A 508 -59.53 -50.23 -9.28
C SER A 508 -60.09 -48.95 -8.65
N SER A 509 -60.50 -48.09 -9.58
CA SER A 509 -61.76 -47.33 -9.68
C SER A 509 -62.14 -46.26 -8.67
N GLY A 510 -62.50 -45.09 -9.22
CA GLY A 510 -63.48 -44.19 -8.61
C GLY A 510 -63.25 -42.69 -8.82
N SER A 511 -63.71 -42.21 -9.92
CA SER A 511 -64.59 -41.05 -10.20
C SER A 511 -64.60 -39.80 -9.30
N ALA A 512 -64.64 -38.69 -10.00
CA ALA A 512 -65.36 -37.42 -9.76
C ALA A 512 -64.67 -36.32 -8.91
N ALA A 513 -64.29 -35.31 -9.58
CA ALA A 513 -64.95 -34.02 -9.86
C ALA A 513 -64.79 -32.89 -8.84
N ALA A 514 -64.35 -31.81 -9.40
CA ALA A 514 -64.87 -30.46 -9.24
C ALA A 514 -64.30 -29.57 -8.11
N ALA A 515 -63.59 -28.61 -8.55
CA ALA A 515 -63.98 -27.19 -8.66
C ALA A 515 -63.57 -26.25 -7.51
N ALA A 516 -62.85 -25.27 -7.91
CA ALA A 516 -63.12 -23.83 -7.76
C ALA A 516 -62.60 -23.05 -6.54
N ARG A 517 -61.71 -22.17 -6.87
CA ARG A 517 -61.82 -20.69 -6.70
C ARG A 517 -61.74 -20.05 -5.31
N LYS A 518 -60.82 -19.12 -5.27
CA LYS A 518 -60.88 -17.68 -4.94
C LYS A 518 -60.02 -17.29 -3.71
N ARG A 519 -59.04 -16.45 -4.01
CA ARG A 519 -58.90 -14.98 -3.86
C ARG A 519 -58.83 -14.41 -2.45
N LYS A 520 -57.74 -13.62 -2.30
CA LYS A 520 -57.64 -12.37 -1.54
C LYS A 520 -57.62 -12.48 0.00
N GLN A 521 -56.60 -12.12 0.63
CA GLN A 521 -56.11 -10.75 0.95
C GLN A 521 -54.63 -10.75 1.21
#